data_be273bdad6f4c69f8b068374386f2c96
#
_entry.id   be273bdad6f4c69f8b068374386f2c96
#
_cell.length_a   1.000
_cell.length_b   1.000
_cell.length_c   1.000
_cell.angle_alpha   90.00
_cell.angle_beta   90.00
_cell.angle_gamma   90.00
#
_symmetry.space_group_name_H-M   'P 1'
#
loop_
_entity.id
_entity.type
_entity.pdbx_description
1 polymer ?
#
loop_
_entity_poly.entity_id
_entity_poly.type
_entity_poly.pdbx_seq_one_letter_code
_entity_poly.pdbx_strand_id
1 'polypeptide(L)' 'MNHAKTLRIGDHVWAGWGSTFLKNCHVASGSIVGRASIVAGKFSEENVVLAGVPAKVVRSGVEWSRKSVNEFEDSQRPLV' A
#
# COMPACT_ATOMS: atom_id res chain seq x y z
N MET A 1 -23.51 -16.44 2.84
CA MET A 1 -22.51 -16.20 1.87
C MET A 1 -22.10 -14.74 1.82
N ASN A 2 -20.86 -14.54 1.80
CA ASN A 2 -20.39 -13.26 2.01
C ASN A 2 -19.74 -12.66 0.84
N HIS A 3 -20.49 -12.05 0.03
CA HIS A 3 -20.05 -11.56 -1.23
C HIS A 3 -19.44 -10.19 -1.16
N ALA A 4 -19.62 -9.54 -0.06
CA ALA A 4 -19.24 -8.15 -0.01
C ALA A 4 -17.78 -7.92 0.35
N LYS A 5 -17.09 -8.98 0.70
CA LYS A 5 -15.72 -8.83 1.21
C LYS A 5 -14.72 -8.98 0.09
N THR A 6 -14.66 -7.97 -0.74
CA THR A 6 -13.79 -7.98 -1.90
C THR A 6 -12.61 -7.08 -1.66
N LEU A 7 -11.43 -7.63 -1.87
CA LEU A 7 -10.22 -6.82 -1.91
C LEU A 7 -9.88 -6.56 -3.36
N ARG A 8 -9.61 -5.32 -3.69
CA ARG A 8 -9.19 -4.98 -5.04
C ARG A 8 -7.81 -4.38 -5.00
N ILE A 9 -6.84 -5.17 -5.41
CA ILE A 9 -5.46 -4.72 -5.48
C ILE A 9 -5.09 -4.67 -6.94
N GLY A 10 -4.69 -3.53 -7.43
CA GLY A 10 -4.34 -3.36 -8.83
C GLY A 10 -3.02 -4.04 -9.17
N ASP A 11 -2.56 -3.82 -10.39
CA ASP A 11 -1.31 -4.40 -10.86
C ASP A 11 -0.14 -3.59 -10.34
N HIS A 12 1.01 -4.24 -10.21
CA HIS A 12 2.25 -3.56 -9.83
C HIS A 12 2.08 -2.80 -8.51
N VAL A 13 1.53 -3.47 -7.50
CA VAL A 13 1.37 -2.91 -6.16
C VAL A 13 2.37 -3.59 -5.24
N TRP A 14 3.13 -2.79 -4.50
CA TRP A 14 4.04 -3.33 -3.51
C TRP A 14 3.44 -3.13 -2.12
N ALA A 15 3.33 -4.21 -1.38
CA ALA A 15 2.84 -4.13 0.00
C ALA A 15 4.00 -4.41 0.94
N GLY A 16 4.33 -3.44 1.76
CA GLY A 16 5.43 -3.59 2.70
C GLY A 16 5.14 -4.63 3.77
N TRP A 17 6.18 -5.06 4.43
CA TRP A 17 6.09 -6.13 5.41
C TRP A 17 5.14 -5.75 6.55
N GLY A 18 4.28 -6.68 6.90
CA GLY A 18 3.34 -6.46 8.00
C GLY A 18 2.14 -5.57 7.66
N SER A 19 1.98 -5.19 6.40
CA SER A 19 0.80 -4.40 6.04
C SER A 19 -0.45 -5.28 6.06
N THR A 20 -1.58 -4.66 6.36
CA THR A 20 -2.86 -5.34 6.47
C THR A 20 -3.87 -4.67 5.56
N PHE A 21 -4.61 -5.48 4.83
CA PHE A 21 -5.65 -4.99 3.93
C PHE A 21 -6.99 -5.44 4.48
N LEU A 22 -7.81 -4.51 4.88
CA LEU A 22 -9.12 -4.84 5.42
C LEU A 22 -10.09 -5.11 4.29
N LYS A 23 -11.18 -5.80 4.59
CA LYS A 23 -12.16 -6.14 3.57
C LYS A 23 -12.72 -4.89 2.92
N ASN A 24 -13.05 -5.01 1.67
CA ASN A 24 -13.57 -3.93 0.82
C ASN A 24 -12.55 -2.83 0.55
N CYS A 25 -11.29 -3.00 0.88
CA CYS A 25 -10.31 -1.99 0.51
C CYS A 25 -9.99 -2.09 -0.97
N HIS A 26 -9.50 -0.99 -1.51
CA HIS A 26 -9.18 -0.90 -2.92
C HIS A 26 -7.87 -0.11 -3.04
N VAL A 27 -6.89 -0.71 -3.70
CA VAL A 27 -5.60 -0.04 -3.94
C VAL A 27 -5.35 -0.05 -5.43
N ALA A 28 -5.20 1.12 -6.01
CA ALA A 28 -5.01 1.25 -7.45
C ALA A 28 -3.61 0.84 -7.87
N SER A 29 -3.45 0.57 -9.15
CA SER A 29 -2.21 0.06 -9.71
C SER A 29 -1.03 1.00 -9.47
N GLY A 30 0.15 0.43 -9.36
CA GLY A 30 1.38 1.19 -9.21
C GLY A 30 1.62 1.78 -7.83
N SER A 31 0.81 1.41 -6.86
CA SER A 31 0.91 1.99 -5.52
C SER A 31 1.86 1.21 -4.63
N ILE A 32 2.37 1.88 -3.63
CA ILE A 32 3.24 1.29 -2.61
C ILE A 32 2.53 1.44 -1.27
N VAL A 33 2.45 0.36 -0.52
CA VAL A 33 1.90 0.41 0.84
C VAL A 33 3.05 0.24 1.81
N GLY A 34 3.24 1.21 2.69
CA GLY A 34 4.32 1.19 3.66
C GLY A 34 4.17 0.05 4.66
N ARG A 35 5.28 -0.36 5.26
CA ARG A 35 5.25 -1.50 6.18
C ARG A 35 4.38 -1.18 7.40
N ALA A 36 3.74 -2.21 7.89
CA ALA A 36 2.85 -2.16 9.07
C ALA A 36 1.68 -1.19 8.92
N SER A 37 1.32 -0.82 7.68
CA SER A 37 0.17 0.03 7.45
C SER A 37 -1.11 -0.80 7.44
N ILE A 38 -2.22 -0.17 7.78
CA ILE A 38 -3.52 -0.83 7.72
C ILE A 38 -4.36 -0.10 6.69
N VAL A 39 -4.62 -0.77 5.57
CA VAL A 39 -5.39 -0.19 4.47
C VAL A 39 -6.87 -0.47 4.69
N ALA A 40 -7.62 0.58 4.93
CA ALA A 40 -9.06 0.48 5.15
C ALA A 40 -9.71 1.57 4.31
N GLY A 41 -10.32 1.20 3.23
CA GLY A 41 -10.97 2.17 2.36
C GLY A 41 -10.55 1.98 0.93
N LYS A 42 -10.96 2.92 0.09
CA LYS A 42 -10.76 2.80 -1.34
C LYS A 42 -9.83 3.91 -1.81
N PHE A 43 -8.71 3.50 -2.37
CA PHE A 43 -7.72 4.42 -2.90
C PHE A 43 -7.66 4.19 -4.40
N SER A 44 -8.37 5.01 -5.13
CA SER A 44 -8.48 4.82 -6.59
C SER A 44 -7.44 5.61 -7.38
N GLU A 45 -6.65 6.42 -6.73
CA GLU A 45 -5.57 7.12 -7.40
C GLU A 45 -4.39 6.18 -7.57
N GLU A 46 -3.89 6.07 -8.80
CA GLU A 46 -2.75 5.22 -9.10
C GLU A 46 -1.44 5.88 -8.71
N ASN A 47 -0.42 5.06 -8.54
CA ASN A 47 0.95 5.52 -8.31
C ASN A 47 1.09 6.39 -7.07
N VAL A 48 0.53 5.92 -5.97
CA VAL A 48 0.61 6.63 -4.70
C VAL A 48 1.31 5.79 -3.65
N VAL A 49 1.78 6.43 -2.60
CA VAL A 49 2.28 5.74 -1.42
C VAL A 49 1.25 5.88 -0.32
N LEU A 50 0.83 4.75 0.21
CA LEU A 50 -0.10 4.70 1.33
C LEU A 50 0.66 4.29 2.58
N ALA A 51 0.44 4.97 3.67
CA ALA A 51 1.12 4.62 4.92
C ALA A 51 0.31 5.05 6.12
N GLY A 52 0.47 4.34 7.21
CA GLY A 52 -0.12 4.70 8.47
C GLY A 52 -1.21 3.75 8.93
N VAL A 53 -1.81 4.07 10.08
CA VAL A 53 -2.89 3.30 10.69
C VAL A 53 -3.96 4.30 11.13
N PRO A 54 -5.02 4.47 10.36
CA PRO A 54 -5.27 3.90 9.05
C PRO A 54 -4.38 4.52 7.97
N ALA A 55 -4.13 3.78 6.92
CA ALA A 55 -3.28 4.24 5.83
C ALA A 55 -3.92 5.42 5.10
N LYS A 56 -3.08 6.34 4.70
CA LYS A 56 -3.50 7.51 3.91
C LYS A 56 -2.50 7.75 2.82
N VAL A 57 -2.90 8.49 1.80
CA VAL A 57 -1.99 8.86 0.73
C VAL A 57 -0.97 9.84 1.29
N VAL A 58 0.28 9.43 1.32
CA VAL A 58 1.36 10.29 1.80
C VAL A 58 2.23 10.82 0.68
N ARG A 59 2.10 10.26 -0.50
CA ARG A 59 2.83 10.74 -1.68
C ARG A 59 2.10 10.29 -2.93
N SER A 60 2.10 11.11 -3.96
CA SER A 60 1.48 10.77 -5.25
C SER A 60 2.50 10.86 -6.36
N GLY A 61 2.12 10.35 -7.52
CA GLY A 61 2.95 10.43 -8.70
C GLY A 61 4.24 9.66 -8.61
N VAL A 62 4.22 8.51 -7.93
CA VAL A 62 5.43 7.71 -7.77
C VAL A 62 5.59 6.73 -8.91
N GLU A 63 6.83 6.48 -9.26
CA GLU A 63 7.18 5.39 -10.15
C GLU A 63 8.20 4.55 -9.42
N TRP A 64 8.02 3.25 -9.42
CA TRP A 64 8.92 2.42 -8.65
C TRP A 64 9.32 1.15 -9.40
N SER A 65 10.47 0.65 -9.02
CA SER A 65 10.95 -0.65 -9.42
C SER A 65 11.25 -1.44 -8.17
N ARG A 66 11.52 -2.71 -8.30
CA ARG A 66 11.86 -3.52 -7.14
C ARG A 66 13.04 -2.91 -6.37
N LYS A 67 13.98 -2.34 -7.07
CA LYS A 67 15.13 -1.71 -6.44
C LYS A 67 14.73 -0.49 -5.60
N SER A 68 13.89 0.37 -6.15
CA SER A 68 13.44 1.56 -5.42
C SER A 68 12.63 1.18 -4.19
N VAL A 69 11.85 0.12 -4.29
CA VAL A 69 11.07 -0.35 -3.15
C VAL A 69 11.98 -0.84 -2.04
N ASN A 70 13.03 -1.54 -2.37
CA ASN A 70 13.97 -2.00 -1.36
C ASN A 70 14.60 -0.83 -0.61
N GLU A 71 14.95 0.22 -1.32
CA GLU A 71 15.48 1.43 -0.69
C GLU A 71 14.46 2.10 0.22
N PHE A 72 13.22 2.15 -0.23
CA PHE A 72 12.13 2.71 0.57
C PHE A 72 11.92 1.90 1.84
N GLU A 73 11.91 0.59 1.74
CA GLU A 73 11.73 -0.28 2.89
C GLU A 73 12.87 -0.12 3.89
N ASP A 74 14.08 0.00 3.41
CA ASP A 74 15.24 0.21 4.28
C ASP A 74 15.13 1.51 5.04
N SER A 75 14.67 2.56 4.39
CA SER A 75 14.54 3.86 5.06
C SER A 75 13.43 3.85 6.10
N GLN A 76 12.50 2.91 6.02
CA GLN A 76 11.42 2.78 6.99
C GLN A 76 11.73 1.81 8.10
N ARG A 77 12.85 1.12 8.03
CA ARG A 77 13.21 0.13 9.01
C ARG A 77 13.59 0.80 10.31
N PRO A 78 13.08 0.32 11.45
CA PRO A 78 13.48 0.92 12.72
C PRO A 78 14.95 0.72 12.97
N LEU A 79 15.55 1.71 13.56
CA LEU A 79 16.94 1.62 13.99
C LEU A 79 16.96 0.94 15.34
N VAL A 80 17.39 -0.26 15.36
CA VAL A 80 17.40 -1.01 16.61
C VAL A 80 18.79 -1.38 16.98
#